data_79ad20cae2500f06e2f70344fb4a3814
#
_entry.id   79ad20cae2500f06e2f70344fb4a3814
#
_cell.length_a   1.000
_cell.length_b   1.000
_cell.length_c   1.000
_cell.angle_alpha   90.00
_cell.angle_beta   90.00
_cell.angle_gamma   90.00
#
_symmetry.space_group_name_H-M   'P 1'
#
loop_
_entity.id
_entity.type
_entity.pdbx_description
1 polymer ?
#
loop_
_entity_poly.entity_id
_entity_poly.type
_entity_poly.pdbx_seq_one_letter_code
_entity_poly.pdbx_strand_id
1 'polypeptide(L)'
;METFIQQLLNGLVLGSMYALVALGYTMVYGVLNLINFAHGDVLMIGAMIGLTILQLLEAYVPGLPGYVQLALAILGAIPITMLVNILIERIAYRRLRNAPRLAPLITAIGISILLQTFAMMIWGRSPLPFPQLLSSEPIMIGGAMISQTQVLLLVLAALAMGSLVLLVERTRMGRAMRAVAENPRVAGLMGIDTNRVIVATFAIGAALAAVAGVMWGANYASITFTMGVLPGLKAFCAAVLGGIGNIYGAMIGGLVLGIIEALGAGYIGDLTGGFLGSHYQDIFAFVVLILVLTLRPSGIMGERVADRA
;
A
#
# COMPACT_ATOMS: atom_id res chain seq x y z
N MET A 1 20.61 -17.58 -14.86
CA MET A 1 19.16 -17.71 -15.13
C MET A 1 18.37 -17.86 -13.84
N GLU A 2 18.76 -18.75 -12.95
CA GLU A 2 18.07 -19.01 -11.68
C GLU A 2 17.95 -17.75 -10.81
N THR A 3 19.06 -17.00 -10.62
CA THR A 3 19.06 -15.73 -9.88
C THR A 3 18.08 -14.71 -10.46
N PHE A 4 17.98 -14.62 -11.78
CA PHE A 4 17.04 -13.70 -12.45
C PHE A 4 15.59 -14.06 -12.15
N ILE A 5 15.23 -15.36 -12.28
CA ILE A 5 13.88 -15.82 -11.97
C ILE A 5 13.56 -15.60 -10.49
N GLN A 6 14.54 -15.86 -9.59
CA GLN A 6 14.39 -15.62 -8.16
C GLN A 6 14.10 -14.15 -7.87
N GLN A 7 14.89 -13.23 -8.44
CA GLN A 7 14.67 -11.80 -8.21
C GLN A 7 13.36 -11.30 -8.85
N LEU A 8 12.94 -11.88 -9.97
CA LEU A 8 11.65 -11.57 -10.57
C LEU A 8 10.50 -11.98 -9.65
N LEU A 9 10.54 -13.18 -9.07
CA LEU A 9 9.54 -13.65 -8.11
C LEU A 9 9.52 -12.79 -6.84
N ASN A 10 10.68 -12.49 -6.27
CA ASN A 10 10.81 -11.62 -5.11
C ASN A 10 10.25 -10.22 -5.42
N GLY A 11 10.56 -9.69 -6.61
CA GLY A 11 10.08 -8.40 -7.08
C GLY A 11 8.56 -8.35 -7.29
N LEU A 12 7.95 -9.44 -7.78
CA LEU A 12 6.51 -9.55 -7.91
C LEU A 12 5.82 -9.54 -6.54
N VAL A 13 6.35 -10.27 -5.55
CA VAL A 13 5.81 -10.28 -4.19
C VAL A 13 5.91 -8.89 -3.57
N LEU A 14 7.08 -8.27 -3.61
CA LEU A 14 7.32 -6.94 -3.08
C LEU A 14 6.46 -5.89 -3.81
N GLY A 15 6.46 -5.94 -5.13
CA GLY A 15 5.69 -5.04 -5.98
C GLY A 15 4.18 -5.16 -5.80
N SER A 16 3.68 -6.36 -5.51
CA SER A 16 2.25 -6.55 -5.21
C SER A 16 1.83 -5.83 -3.92
N MET A 17 2.68 -5.84 -2.89
CA MET A 17 2.44 -5.09 -1.66
C MET A 17 2.50 -3.58 -1.90
N TYR A 18 3.49 -3.09 -2.68
CA TYR A 18 3.56 -1.68 -3.07
C TYR A 18 2.35 -1.27 -3.90
N ALA A 19 1.88 -2.11 -4.82
CA ALA A 19 0.71 -1.83 -5.64
C ALA A 19 -0.56 -1.63 -4.80
N LEU A 20 -0.79 -2.46 -3.77
CA LEU A 20 -1.94 -2.31 -2.87
C LEU A 20 -1.93 -0.97 -2.13
N VAL A 21 -0.78 -0.56 -1.62
CA VAL A 21 -0.64 0.72 -0.92
C VAL A 21 -0.72 1.88 -1.90
N ALA A 22 -0.11 1.77 -3.09
CA ALA A 22 -0.16 2.76 -4.16
C ALA A 22 -1.60 3.00 -4.66
N LEU A 23 -2.42 1.95 -4.69
CA LEU A 23 -3.85 2.06 -4.99
C LEU A 23 -4.58 2.91 -3.95
N GLY A 24 -4.27 2.74 -2.67
CA GLY A 24 -4.83 3.59 -1.61
C GLY A 24 -4.46 5.07 -1.78
N TYR A 25 -3.20 5.37 -2.11
CA TYR A 25 -2.77 6.73 -2.44
C TYR A 25 -3.51 7.28 -3.65
N THR A 26 -3.55 6.50 -4.73
CA THR A 26 -4.18 6.90 -5.99
C THR A 26 -5.67 7.15 -5.84
N MET A 27 -6.37 6.34 -5.05
CA MET A 27 -7.79 6.52 -4.77
C MET A 27 -8.06 7.85 -4.06
N VAL A 28 -7.31 8.16 -3.01
CA VAL A 28 -7.49 9.40 -2.24
C VAL A 28 -7.10 10.61 -3.10
N TYR A 29 -5.97 10.52 -3.82
CA TYR A 29 -5.52 11.60 -4.69
C TYR A 29 -6.51 11.87 -5.84
N GLY A 30 -7.02 10.82 -6.49
CA GLY A 30 -7.97 10.96 -7.60
C GLY A 30 -9.26 11.70 -7.22
N VAL A 31 -9.70 11.58 -5.96
CA VAL A 31 -10.94 12.22 -5.49
C VAL A 31 -10.70 13.60 -4.86
N LEU A 32 -9.57 13.80 -4.17
CA LEU A 32 -9.29 15.02 -3.40
C LEU A 32 -8.18 15.88 -3.96
N ASN A 33 -7.38 15.39 -4.91
CA ASN A 33 -6.13 16.01 -5.35
C ASN A 33 -5.16 16.33 -4.18
N LEU A 34 -5.20 15.53 -3.12
CA LEU A 34 -4.35 15.65 -1.93
C LEU A 34 -3.60 14.34 -1.69
N ILE A 35 -2.33 14.45 -1.32
CA ILE A 35 -1.49 13.30 -0.97
C ILE A 35 -1.60 13.07 0.53
N ASN A 36 -2.02 11.87 0.93
CA ASN A 36 -2.09 11.46 2.33
C ASN A 36 -0.81 10.75 2.76
N PHE A 37 0.24 11.47 3.16
CA PHE A 37 1.49 10.84 3.61
C PHE A 37 1.36 9.95 4.86
N ALA A 38 0.28 10.06 5.63
CA ALA A 38 -0.01 9.15 6.73
C ALA A 38 -0.50 7.76 6.27
N HIS A 39 -0.71 7.53 4.96
CA HIS A 39 -1.25 6.28 4.44
C HIS A 39 -0.32 5.07 4.70
N GLY A 40 1.00 5.28 4.69
CA GLY A 40 1.96 4.25 5.11
C GLY A 40 1.77 3.83 6.58
N ASP A 41 1.45 4.76 7.46
CA ASP A 41 1.19 4.44 8.87
C ASP A 41 -0.19 3.79 9.07
N VAL A 42 -1.15 4.01 8.16
CA VAL A 42 -2.39 3.23 8.12
C VAL A 42 -2.11 1.75 7.80
N LEU A 43 -1.15 1.46 6.91
CA LEU A 43 -0.64 0.09 6.69
C LEU A 43 -0.05 -0.48 7.99
N MET A 44 0.80 0.26 8.67
CA MET A 44 1.39 -0.14 9.96
C MET A 44 0.31 -0.47 10.99
N ILE A 45 -0.72 0.37 11.13
CA ILE A 45 -1.86 0.09 12.02
C ILE A 45 -2.57 -1.21 11.62
N GLY A 46 -2.77 -1.44 10.32
CA GLY A 46 -3.33 -2.70 9.81
C GLY A 46 -2.51 -3.93 10.21
N ALA A 47 -1.18 -3.85 10.11
CA ALA A 47 -0.26 -4.91 10.52
C ALA A 47 -0.33 -5.17 12.04
N MET A 48 -0.31 -4.10 12.86
CA MET A 48 -0.38 -4.19 14.33
C MET A 48 -1.69 -4.81 14.81
N ILE A 49 -2.81 -4.40 14.23
CA ILE A 49 -4.13 -4.98 14.52
C ILE A 49 -4.18 -6.44 14.07
N GLY A 50 -3.66 -6.75 12.88
CA GLY A 50 -3.57 -8.12 12.38
C GLY A 50 -2.78 -9.03 13.32
N LEU A 51 -1.62 -8.57 13.81
CA LEU A 51 -0.84 -9.30 14.82
C LEU A 51 -1.65 -9.52 16.09
N THR A 52 -2.33 -8.49 16.59
CA THR A 52 -3.16 -8.61 17.81
C THR A 52 -4.24 -9.66 17.64
N ILE A 53 -4.90 -9.69 16.48
CA ILE A 53 -5.92 -10.70 16.18
C ILE A 53 -5.30 -12.11 16.14
N LEU A 54 -4.11 -12.26 15.53
CA LEU A 54 -3.42 -13.57 15.52
C LEU A 54 -3.08 -14.05 16.93
N GLN A 55 -2.59 -13.16 17.79
CA GLN A 55 -2.31 -13.49 19.19
C GLN A 55 -3.57 -13.89 19.96
N LEU A 56 -4.70 -13.22 19.71
CA LEU A 56 -5.98 -13.56 20.30
C LEU A 56 -6.49 -14.92 19.78
N LEU A 57 -6.35 -15.19 18.48
CA LEU A 57 -6.74 -16.49 17.90
C LEU A 57 -5.91 -17.64 18.49
N GLU A 58 -4.62 -17.44 18.65
CA GLU A 58 -3.73 -18.44 19.26
C GLU A 58 -4.11 -18.72 20.73
N ALA A 59 -4.47 -17.66 21.49
CA ALA A 59 -4.84 -17.77 22.89
C ALA A 59 -6.21 -18.42 23.12
N TYR A 60 -7.23 -18.12 22.28
CA TYR A 60 -8.61 -18.54 22.52
C TYR A 60 -9.07 -19.70 21.62
N VAL A 61 -8.48 -19.90 20.46
CA VAL A 61 -8.85 -20.93 19.49
C VAL A 61 -7.60 -21.59 18.92
N PRO A 62 -6.81 -22.27 19.76
CA PRO A 62 -5.58 -22.94 19.31
C PRO A 62 -5.93 -24.07 18.31
N GLY A 63 -5.07 -24.27 17.31
CA GLY A 63 -5.21 -25.37 16.33
C GLY A 63 -5.96 -25.00 15.04
N LEU A 64 -6.27 -23.73 14.82
CA LEU A 64 -6.77 -23.28 13.52
C LEU A 64 -5.68 -23.40 12.43
N PRO A 65 -6.03 -23.83 11.20
CA PRO A 65 -5.11 -23.83 10.09
C PRO A 65 -4.55 -22.42 9.81
N GLY A 66 -3.26 -22.29 9.50
CA GLY A 66 -2.59 -20.99 9.36
C GLY A 66 -3.20 -20.08 8.29
N TYR A 67 -3.71 -20.64 7.17
CA TYR A 67 -4.42 -19.86 6.16
C TYR A 67 -5.75 -19.28 6.67
N VAL A 68 -6.44 -19.97 7.58
CA VAL A 68 -7.66 -19.46 8.23
C VAL A 68 -7.31 -18.35 9.20
N GLN A 69 -6.25 -18.52 10.01
CA GLN A 69 -5.78 -17.49 10.93
C GLN A 69 -5.41 -16.22 10.17
N LEU A 70 -4.68 -16.32 9.05
CA LEU A 70 -4.31 -15.18 8.21
C LEU A 70 -5.55 -14.48 7.62
N ALA A 71 -6.51 -15.25 7.11
CA ALA A 71 -7.76 -14.70 6.59
C ALA A 71 -8.55 -13.95 7.67
N LEU A 72 -8.67 -14.51 8.87
CA LEU A 72 -9.34 -13.87 10.00
C LEU A 72 -8.61 -12.63 10.48
N ALA A 73 -7.27 -12.65 10.50
CA ALA A 73 -6.46 -11.47 10.82
C ALA A 73 -6.71 -10.32 9.82
N ILE A 74 -6.73 -10.61 8.52
CA ILE A 74 -7.04 -9.64 7.48
C ILE A 74 -8.48 -9.11 7.64
N LEU A 75 -9.46 -10.01 7.73
CA LEU A 75 -10.87 -9.62 7.85
C LEU A 75 -11.16 -8.79 9.09
N GLY A 76 -10.48 -9.07 10.20
CA GLY A 76 -10.63 -8.30 11.44
C GLY A 76 -9.84 -7.01 11.44
N ALA A 77 -8.67 -6.96 10.77
CA ALA A 77 -7.89 -5.74 10.65
C ALA A 77 -8.57 -4.68 9.77
N ILE A 78 -9.25 -5.09 8.69
CA ILE A 78 -9.91 -4.19 7.74
C ILE A 78 -10.87 -3.20 8.44
N PRO A 79 -11.91 -3.61 9.19
CA PRO A 79 -12.88 -2.67 9.74
C PRO A 79 -12.29 -1.71 10.75
N ILE A 80 -11.30 -2.13 11.54
CA ILE A 80 -10.66 -1.29 12.54
C ILE A 80 -9.77 -0.26 11.85
N THR A 81 -8.98 -0.67 10.87
CA THR A 81 -8.13 0.24 10.08
C THR A 81 -8.98 1.22 9.25
N MET A 82 -10.10 0.77 8.69
CA MET A 82 -11.09 1.64 8.03
C MET A 82 -11.62 2.69 9.01
N LEU A 83 -11.99 2.31 10.23
CA LEU A 83 -12.47 3.23 11.25
C LEU A 83 -11.42 4.30 11.59
N VAL A 84 -10.17 3.89 11.80
CA VAL A 84 -9.05 4.82 12.06
C VAL A 84 -8.92 5.83 10.92
N ASN A 85 -8.92 5.38 9.67
CA ASN A 85 -8.75 6.26 8.52
C ASN A 85 -9.97 7.17 8.27
N ILE A 86 -11.18 6.70 8.57
CA ILE A 86 -12.40 7.54 8.56
C ILE A 86 -12.31 8.63 9.63
N LEU A 87 -11.80 8.31 10.82
CA LEU A 87 -11.58 9.32 11.87
C LEU A 87 -10.55 10.37 11.44
N ILE A 88 -9.46 9.94 10.80
CA ILE A 88 -8.45 10.84 10.23
C ILE A 88 -9.09 11.77 9.19
N GLU A 89 -9.91 11.24 8.28
CA GLU A 89 -10.64 12.07 7.31
C GLU A 89 -11.52 13.09 8.02
N ARG A 90 -12.36 12.66 8.95
CA ARG A 90 -13.35 13.52 9.62
C ARG A 90 -12.73 14.62 10.48
N ILE A 91 -11.70 14.29 11.24
CA ILE A 91 -11.09 15.18 12.22
C ILE A 91 -10.11 16.14 11.54
N ALA A 92 -9.26 15.62 10.67
CA ALA A 92 -8.17 16.37 10.06
C ALA A 92 -8.49 16.84 8.63
N TYR A 93 -8.68 15.93 7.68
CA TYR A 93 -8.75 16.30 6.27
C TYR A 93 -10.02 17.07 5.89
N ARG A 94 -11.16 16.75 6.49
CA ARG A 94 -12.43 17.43 6.17
C ARG A 94 -12.37 18.94 6.39
N ARG A 95 -11.70 19.36 7.46
CA ARG A 95 -11.55 20.79 7.79
C ARG A 95 -10.56 21.52 6.88
N LEU A 96 -9.65 20.77 6.23
CA LEU A 96 -8.57 21.32 5.43
C LEU A 96 -8.81 21.30 3.93
N ARG A 97 -9.98 20.84 3.46
CA ARG A 97 -10.28 20.71 2.03
C ARG A 97 -10.20 22.03 1.25
N ASN A 98 -10.48 23.16 1.91
CA ASN A 98 -10.41 24.50 1.33
C ASN A 98 -9.17 25.29 1.80
N ALA A 99 -8.26 24.66 2.53
CA ALA A 99 -7.03 25.30 3.02
C ALA A 99 -5.94 25.30 1.92
N PRO A 100 -4.92 26.16 2.04
CA PRO A 100 -3.75 26.14 1.16
C PRO A 100 -3.10 24.75 1.10
N ARG A 101 -2.53 24.38 -0.06
CA ARG A 101 -1.98 23.02 -0.32
C ARG A 101 -0.98 22.51 0.72
N LEU A 102 -0.27 23.41 1.41
CA LEU A 102 0.69 23.05 2.47
C LEU A 102 0.02 22.57 3.77
N ALA A 103 -1.18 23.05 4.09
CA ALA A 103 -1.84 22.69 5.34
C ALA A 103 -2.21 21.19 5.43
N PRO A 104 -2.81 20.55 4.42
CA PRO A 104 -3.02 19.11 4.42
C PRO A 104 -1.72 18.30 4.47
N LEU A 105 -0.65 18.77 3.83
CA LEU A 105 0.65 18.11 3.83
C LEU A 105 1.25 18.07 5.24
N ILE A 106 1.32 19.21 5.92
CA ILE A 106 1.85 19.30 7.30
C ILE A 106 0.99 18.47 8.25
N THR A 107 -0.32 18.52 8.07
CA THR A 107 -1.26 17.72 8.88
C THR A 107 -1.06 16.22 8.66
N ALA A 108 -0.81 15.77 7.43
CA ALA A 108 -0.51 14.37 7.13
C ALA A 108 0.73 13.89 7.88
N ILE A 109 1.80 14.69 7.90
CA ILE A 109 3.03 14.38 8.64
C ILE A 109 2.75 14.33 10.15
N GLY A 110 1.97 15.29 10.67
CA GLY A 110 1.57 15.28 12.09
C GLY A 110 0.76 14.04 12.46
N ILE A 111 -0.16 13.60 11.61
CA ILE A 111 -0.95 12.36 11.80
C ILE A 111 -0.04 11.14 11.75
N SER A 112 0.91 11.09 10.82
CA SER A 112 1.90 10.02 10.72
C SER A 112 2.64 9.84 12.04
N ILE A 113 3.22 10.90 12.59
CA ILE A 113 3.92 10.89 13.87
C ILE A 113 2.99 10.48 15.02
N LEU A 114 1.75 10.97 15.01
CA LEU A 114 0.74 10.63 16.00
C LEU A 114 0.40 9.14 15.97
N LEU A 115 0.16 8.55 14.81
CA LEU A 115 -0.12 7.11 14.64
C LEU A 115 1.07 6.26 15.11
N GLN A 116 2.30 6.62 14.75
CA GLN A 116 3.51 5.94 15.20
C GLN A 116 3.65 6.01 16.71
N THR A 117 3.39 7.17 17.31
CA THR A 117 3.45 7.36 18.76
C THR A 117 2.40 6.51 19.47
N PHE A 118 1.16 6.49 18.99
CA PHE A 118 0.13 5.63 19.53
C PHE A 118 0.48 4.15 19.40
N ALA A 119 0.98 3.73 18.23
CA ALA A 119 1.41 2.35 18.05
C ALA A 119 2.54 1.99 19.02
N MET A 120 3.53 2.86 19.20
CA MET A 120 4.60 2.68 20.18
C MET A 120 4.10 2.57 21.62
N MET A 121 3.07 3.35 22.00
CA MET A 121 2.50 3.32 23.35
C MET A 121 1.70 2.04 23.61
N ILE A 122 1.01 1.50 22.61
CA ILE A 122 0.14 0.32 22.75
C ILE A 122 0.94 -0.98 22.63
N TRP A 123 1.80 -1.10 21.61
CA TRP A 123 2.53 -2.34 21.28
C TRP A 123 4.01 -2.34 21.69
N GLY A 124 4.53 -1.20 22.15
CA GLY A 124 5.92 -1.07 22.58
C GLY A 124 6.87 -0.60 21.50
N ARG A 125 8.16 -0.47 21.86
CA ARG A 125 9.22 0.06 20.99
C ARG A 125 10.00 -1.03 20.24
N SER A 126 10.00 -2.24 20.78
CA SER A 126 10.76 -3.35 20.21
C SER A 126 10.08 -3.93 18.99
N PRO A 127 10.83 -4.45 18.02
CA PRO A 127 10.25 -5.23 16.94
C PRO A 127 9.44 -6.40 17.48
N LEU A 128 8.24 -6.59 16.94
CA LEU A 128 7.34 -7.67 17.33
C LEU A 128 7.44 -8.79 16.29
N PRO A 129 7.63 -10.06 16.74
CA PRO A 129 7.63 -11.19 15.83
C PRO A 129 6.22 -11.41 15.27
N PHE A 130 6.13 -11.56 13.95
CA PHE A 130 4.89 -11.94 13.30
C PHE A 130 4.90 -13.46 13.07
N PRO A 131 3.87 -14.22 13.52
CA PRO A 131 3.90 -15.67 13.45
C PRO A 131 3.95 -16.17 12.01
N GLN A 132 4.78 -17.17 11.77
CA GLN A 132 4.82 -17.88 10.49
C GLN A 132 3.70 -18.90 10.45
N LEU A 133 2.61 -18.57 9.78
CA LEU A 133 1.36 -19.32 9.79
C LEU A 133 1.34 -20.48 8.79
N LEU A 134 2.21 -20.46 7.80
CA LEU A 134 2.28 -21.44 6.72
C LEU A 134 3.60 -22.18 6.71
N SER A 135 3.59 -23.37 6.15
CA SER A 135 4.79 -24.19 5.99
C SER A 135 5.87 -23.41 5.20
N SER A 136 7.09 -23.48 5.69
CA SER A 136 8.26 -22.87 5.06
C SER A 136 8.81 -23.71 3.90
N GLU A 137 8.17 -24.82 3.53
CA GLU A 137 8.65 -25.65 2.42
C GLU A 137 8.64 -24.87 1.12
N PRO A 138 9.79 -24.69 0.46
CA PRO A 138 9.86 -23.94 -0.77
C PRO A 138 9.30 -24.75 -1.94
N ILE A 139 8.54 -24.08 -2.78
CA ILE A 139 8.09 -24.59 -4.07
C ILE A 139 9.16 -24.23 -5.10
N MET A 140 9.71 -25.20 -5.81
CA MET A 140 10.73 -24.99 -6.84
C MET A 140 10.07 -24.67 -8.18
N ILE A 141 10.36 -23.51 -8.75
CA ILE A 141 9.87 -23.08 -10.06
C ILE A 141 11.07 -22.67 -10.92
N GLY A 142 11.44 -23.49 -11.91
CA GLY A 142 12.52 -23.18 -12.85
C GLY A 142 13.90 -22.92 -12.19
N GLY A 143 14.18 -23.58 -11.05
CA GLY A 143 15.41 -23.37 -10.26
C GLY A 143 15.31 -22.26 -9.21
N ALA A 144 14.22 -21.48 -9.20
CA ALA A 144 13.95 -20.49 -8.17
C ALA A 144 13.03 -21.06 -7.09
N MET A 145 13.15 -20.53 -5.88
CA MET A 145 12.37 -20.93 -4.71
C MET A 145 11.32 -19.86 -4.38
N ILE A 146 10.06 -20.28 -4.20
CA ILE A 146 9.00 -19.42 -3.68
C ILE A 146 8.33 -20.10 -2.48
N SER A 147 8.09 -19.38 -1.40
CA SER A 147 7.40 -19.94 -0.24
C SER A 147 5.88 -20.01 -0.49
N GLN A 148 5.21 -20.93 0.21
CA GLN A 148 3.75 -21.00 0.17
C GLN A 148 3.10 -19.68 0.62
N THR A 149 3.69 -19.02 1.61
CA THR A 149 3.26 -17.68 2.06
C THR A 149 3.31 -16.68 0.91
N GLN A 150 4.40 -16.61 0.15
CA GLN A 150 4.54 -15.68 -0.97
C GLN A 150 3.52 -15.93 -2.09
N VAL A 151 3.23 -17.19 -2.40
CA VAL A 151 2.19 -17.55 -3.38
C VAL A 151 0.82 -17.06 -2.89
N LEU A 152 0.49 -17.33 -1.62
CA LEU A 152 -0.78 -16.86 -1.04
C LEU A 152 -0.88 -15.32 -1.06
N LEU A 153 0.22 -14.61 -0.75
CA LEU A 153 0.26 -13.16 -0.78
C LEU A 153 0.03 -12.60 -2.19
N LEU A 154 0.60 -13.22 -3.23
CA LEU A 154 0.36 -12.84 -4.63
C LEU A 154 -1.11 -13.02 -5.00
N VAL A 155 -1.72 -14.14 -4.61
CA VAL A 155 -3.15 -14.41 -4.85
C VAL A 155 -4.03 -13.39 -4.12
N LEU A 156 -3.75 -13.11 -2.86
CA LEU A 156 -4.49 -12.11 -2.07
C LEU A 156 -4.36 -10.71 -2.67
N ALA A 157 -3.15 -10.33 -3.11
CA ALA A 157 -2.93 -9.05 -3.77
C ALA A 157 -3.71 -8.96 -5.09
N ALA A 158 -3.68 -9.99 -5.92
CA ALA A 158 -4.44 -10.03 -7.17
C ALA A 158 -5.95 -9.93 -6.92
N LEU A 159 -6.47 -10.64 -5.92
CA LEU A 159 -7.88 -10.56 -5.53
C LEU A 159 -8.26 -9.18 -5.01
N ALA A 160 -7.43 -8.56 -4.16
CA ALA A 160 -7.68 -7.22 -3.63
C ALA A 160 -7.63 -6.16 -4.74
N MET A 161 -6.65 -6.23 -5.63
CA MET A 161 -6.54 -5.35 -6.80
C MET A 161 -7.75 -5.53 -7.75
N GLY A 162 -8.08 -6.78 -8.08
CA GLY A 162 -9.22 -7.09 -8.94
C GLY A 162 -10.56 -6.65 -8.34
N SER A 163 -10.76 -6.85 -7.03
CA SER A 163 -11.96 -6.39 -6.33
C SER A 163 -12.11 -4.87 -6.36
N LEU A 164 -10.99 -4.14 -6.21
CA LEU A 164 -11.01 -2.68 -6.32
C LEU A 164 -11.39 -2.21 -7.72
N VAL A 165 -10.78 -2.81 -8.75
CA VAL A 165 -11.13 -2.48 -10.15
C VAL A 165 -12.61 -2.73 -10.41
N LEU A 166 -13.15 -3.88 -10.02
CA LEU A 166 -14.58 -4.18 -10.15
C LEU A 166 -15.44 -3.19 -9.37
N LEU A 167 -15.04 -2.81 -8.15
CA LEU A 167 -15.75 -1.83 -7.34
C LEU A 167 -15.80 -0.47 -8.06
N VAL A 168 -14.67 0.01 -8.55
CA VAL A 168 -14.61 1.34 -9.18
C VAL A 168 -15.28 1.36 -10.55
N GLU A 169 -15.16 0.30 -11.36
CA GLU A 169 -15.73 0.31 -12.71
C GLU A 169 -17.20 -0.07 -12.77
N ARG A 170 -17.62 -1.04 -11.94
CA ARG A 170 -18.94 -1.66 -12.08
C ARG A 170 -19.96 -1.22 -11.05
N THR A 171 -19.56 -0.61 -9.92
CA THR A 171 -20.50 -0.26 -8.85
C THR A 171 -21.04 1.17 -8.96
N ARG A 172 -22.15 1.44 -8.25
CA ARG A 172 -22.70 2.81 -8.09
C ARG A 172 -21.73 3.72 -7.34
N MET A 173 -21.01 3.17 -6.34
CA MET A 173 -20.02 3.92 -5.57
C MET A 173 -18.83 4.34 -6.47
N GLY A 174 -18.34 3.44 -7.31
CA GLY A 174 -17.26 3.77 -8.25
C GLY A 174 -17.66 4.84 -9.27
N ARG A 175 -18.90 4.82 -9.77
CA ARG A 175 -19.41 5.90 -10.62
C ARG A 175 -19.47 7.24 -9.87
N ALA A 176 -19.91 7.23 -8.62
CA ALA A 176 -19.93 8.43 -7.79
C ALA A 176 -18.52 8.96 -7.50
N MET A 177 -17.55 8.06 -7.26
CA MET A 177 -16.14 8.45 -7.08
C MET A 177 -15.58 9.15 -8.31
N ARG A 178 -15.79 8.61 -9.51
CA ARG A 178 -15.33 9.24 -10.76
C ARG A 178 -16.01 10.59 -11.01
N ALA A 179 -17.31 10.70 -10.74
CA ALA A 179 -18.02 11.97 -10.87
C ALA A 179 -17.50 13.05 -9.90
N VAL A 180 -17.20 12.67 -8.65
CA VAL A 180 -16.61 13.59 -7.66
C VAL A 180 -15.17 13.94 -8.02
N ALA A 181 -14.40 13.00 -8.56
CA ALA A 181 -13.03 13.22 -9.04
C ALA A 181 -12.98 14.26 -10.18
N GLU A 182 -13.94 14.19 -11.10
CA GLU A 182 -14.04 15.14 -12.23
C GLU A 182 -14.45 16.55 -11.76
N ASN A 183 -15.56 16.66 -11.04
CA ASN A 183 -16.00 17.94 -10.49
C ASN A 183 -16.91 17.75 -9.26
N PRO A 184 -16.40 17.99 -8.04
CA PRO A 184 -17.16 17.80 -6.80
C PRO A 184 -18.44 18.67 -6.72
N ARG A 185 -18.39 19.90 -7.29
CA ARG A 185 -19.53 20.83 -7.25
C ARG A 185 -20.66 20.35 -8.16
N VAL A 186 -20.33 19.95 -9.39
CA VAL A 186 -21.30 19.42 -10.35
C VAL A 186 -21.87 18.09 -9.84
N ALA A 187 -21.04 17.21 -9.30
CA ALA A 187 -21.51 15.96 -8.69
C ALA A 187 -22.54 16.22 -7.57
N GLY A 188 -22.30 17.25 -6.73
CA GLY A 188 -23.24 17.67 -5.69
C GLY A 188 -24.57 18.17 -6.26
N LEU A 189 -24.55 18.92 -7.34
CA LEU A 189 -25.77 19.38 -8.02
C LEU A 189 -26.57 18.23 -8.63
N MET A 190 -25.91 17.14 -9.01
CA MET A 190 -26.54 15.90 -9.49
C MET A 190 -27.02 14.98 -8.37
N GLY A 191 -26.99 15.43 -7.10
CA GLY A 191 -27.49 14.69 -5.95
C GLY A 191 -26.49 13.71 -5.34
N ILE A 192 -25.19 13.75 -5.71
CA ILE A 192 -24.15 12.91 -5.12
C ILE A 192 -23.65 13.55 -3.84
N ASP A 193 -23.75 12.84 -2.71
CA ASP A 193 -23.15 13.27 -1.44
C ASP A 193 -21.63 13.12 -1.50
N THR A 194 -20.94 14.21 -1.85
CA THR A 194 -19.48 14.27 -1.98
C THR A 194 -18.76 13.84 -0.69
N ASN A 195 -19.32 14.16 0.49
CA ASN A 195 -18.72 13.79 1.78
C ASN A 195 -18.72 12.27 1.97
N ARG A 196 -19.84 11.61 1.64
CA ARG A 196 -19.92 10.15 1.73
C ARG A 196 -18.96 9.46 0.77
N VAL A 197 -18.82 9.99 -0.44
CA VAL A 197 -17.88 9.46 -1.43
C VAL A 197 -16.46 9.57 -0.94
N ILE A 198 -16.05 10.70 -0.39
CA ILE A 198 -14.69 10.91 0.14
C ILE A 198 -14.42 9.96 1.34
N VAL A 199 -15.35 9.87 2.29
CA VAL A 199 -15.22 8.93 3.42
C VAL A 199 -15.08 7.49 2.93
N ALA A 200 -15.87 7.07 1.94
CA ALA A 200 -15.78 5.74 1.35
C ALA A 200 -14.43 5.51 0.67
N THR A 201 -13.88 6.52 -0.01
CA THR A 201 -12.54 6.45 -0.64
C THR A 201 -11.45 6.22 0.40
N PHE A 202 -11.49 6.96 1.52
CA PHE A 202 -10.55 6.75 2.64
C PHE A 202 -10.70 5.37 3.27
N ALA A 203 -11.94 4.89 3.42
CA ALA A 203 -12.22 3.57 3.97
C ALA A 203 -11.67 2.45 3.06
N ILE A 204 -11.91 2.53 1.75
CA ILE A 204 -11.41 1.53 0.78
C ILE A 204 -9.88 1.55 0.74
N GLY A 205 -9.25 2.73 0.70
CA GLY A 205 -7.80 2.85 0.79
C GLY A 205 -7.24 2.19 2.05
N ALA A 206 -7.89 2.38 3.20
CA ALA A 206 -7.50 1.75 4.46
C ALA A 206 -7.68 0.23 4.45
N ALA A 207 -8.72 -0.28 3.79
CA ALA A 207 -8.91 -1.73 3.63
C ALA A 207 -7.74 -2.36 2.85
N LEU A 208 -7.31 -1.72 1.76
CA LEU A 208 -6.13 -2.17 0.98
C LEU A 208 -4.84 -2.06 1.80
N ALA A 209 -4.68 -0.98 2.56
CA ALA A 209 -3.53 -0.79 3.45
C ALA A 209 -3.50 -1.86 4.57
N ALA A 210 -4.65 -2.25 5.13
CA ALA A 210 -4.74 -3.31 6.13
C ALA A 210 -4.32 -4.67 5.55
N VAL A 211 -4.80 -5.02 4.36
CA VAL A 211 -4.37 -6.22 3.63
C VAL A 211 -2.86 -6.20 3.41
N ALA A 212 -2.33 -5.10 2.86
CA ALA A 212 -0.90 -4.96 2.60
C ALA A 212 -0.06 -5.01 3.89
N GLY A 213 -0.56 -4.44 5.00
CA GLY A 213 0.11 -4.47 6.31
C GLY A 213 0.23 -5.87 6.89
N VAL A 214 -0.84 -6.65 6.87
CA VAL A 214 -0.82 -8.05 7.32
C VAL A 214 0.08 -8.90 6.41
N MET A 215 0.00 -8.68 5.07
CA MET A 215 0.89 -9.32 4.10
C MET A 215 2.37 -9.00 4.38
N TRP A 216 2.67 -7.73 4.71
CA TRP A 216 4.03 -7.30 5.06
C TRP A 216 4.55 -8.04 6.29
N GLY A 217 3.74 -8.09 7.37
CA GLY A 217 4.07 -8.85 8.58
C GLY A 217 4.32 -10.34 8.29
N ALA A 218 3.46 -10.97 7.51
CA ALA A 218 3.57 -12.39 7.16
C ALA A 218 4.81 -12.68 6.27
N ASN A 219 5.22 -11.74 5.41
CA ASN A 219 6.38 -11.91 4.53
C ASN A 219 7.72 -11.70 5.25
N TYR A 220 7.80 -10.67 6.13
CA TYR A 220 9.04 -10.29 6.81
C TYR A 220 9.18 -10.87 8.22
N ALA A 221 8.16 -11.55 8.73
CA ALA A 221 8.10 -12.15 10.07
C ALA A 221 8.40 -11.19 11.24
N SER A 222 8.40 -9.88 10.98
CA SER A 222 8.66 -8.84 11.98
C SER A 222 7.93 -7.55 11.62
N ILE A 223 7.37 -6.88 12.63
CA ILE A 223 6.71 -5.59 12.48
C ILE A 223 7.20 -4.62 13.54
N THR A 224 7.23 -3.34 13.19
CA THR A 224 7.63 -2.24 14.10
C THR A 224 6.66 -1.07 13.97
N PHE A 225 6.61 -0.23 15.00
CA PHE A 225 5.76 0.97 14.99
C PHE A 225 6.14 2.03 13.93
N THR A 226 7.30 1.89 13.29
CA THR A 226 7.76 2.76 12.17
C THR A 226 7.73 2.08 10.81
N MET A 227 7.28 0.82 10.75
CA MET A 227 7.37 0.01 9.52
C MET A 227 6.61 0.60 8.32
N GLY A 228 5.65 1.51 8.56
CA GLY A 228 4.85 2.12 7.50
C GLY A 228 5.58 3.19 6.69
N VAL A 229 6.66 3.78 7.21
CA VAL A 229 7.31 4.95 6.61
C VAL A 229 7.95 4.62 5.26
N LEU A 230 8.87 3.67 5.21
CA LEU A 230 9.58 3.31 3.97
C LEU A 230 8.66 2.68 2.92
N PRO A 231 7.83 1.67 3.23
CA PRO A 231 6.86 1.15 2.28
C PRO A 231 5.85 2.19 1.81
N GLY A 232 5.44 3.10 2.69
CA GLY A 232 4.56 4.21 2.33
C GLY A 232 5.19 5.15 1.31
N LEU A 233 6.44 5.59 1.52
CA LEU A 233 7.18 6.42 0.57
C LEU A 233 7.38 5.71 -0.77
N LYS A 234 7.77 4.43 -0.76
CA LYS A 234 7.95 3.64 -1.99
C LYS A 234 6.64 3.41 -2.74
N ALA A 235 5.56 3.15 -2.04
CA ALA A 235 4.24 3.03 -2.65
C ALA A 235 3.74 4.35 -3.24
N PHE A 236 4.07 5.49 -2.61
CA PHE A 236 3.85 6.79 -3.21
C PHE A 236 4.68 6.95 -4.50
N CYS A 237 5.97 6.59 -4.48
CA CYS A 237 6.80 6.55 -5.68
C CYS A 237 6.18 5.67 -6.78
N ALA A 238 5.66 4.51 -6.41
CA ALA A 238 4.97 3.59 -7.32
C ALA A 238 3.71 4.23 -7.92
N ALA A 239 2.89 4.92 -7.12
CA ALA A 239 1.71 5.62 -7.60
C ALA A 239 2.06 6.73 -8.61
N VAL A 240 3.13 7.50 -8.32
CA VAL A 240 3.62 8.57 -9.20
C VAL A 240 4.22 7.97 -10.46
N LEU A 241 5.05 6.91 -10.35
CA LEU A 241 5.61 6.18 -11.47
C LEU A 241 4.52 5.67 -12.42
N GLY A 242 3.46 5.12 -11.86
CA GLY A 242 2.32 4.60 -12.61
C GLY A 242 1.48 5.69 -13.29
N GLY A 243 1.44 6.89 -12.71
CA GLY A 243 0.57 8.01 -13.05
C GLY A 243 -0.50 8.19 -11.98
N ILE A 244 -0.24 9.09 -11.05
CA ILE A 244 -1.09 9.31 -9.87
C ILE A 244 -2.53 9.68 -10.30
N GLY A 245 -3.52 9.04 -9.70
CA GLY A 245 -4.93 9.19 -10.08
C GLY A 245 -5.45 8.07 -11.01
N ASN A 246 -4.55 7.31 -11.67
CA ASN A 246 -4.91 6.17 -12.52
C ASN A 246 -4.70 4.86 -11.73
N ILE A 247 -5.79 4.11 -11.53
CA ILE A 247 -5.78 2.84 -10.77
C ILE A 247 -4.89 1.80 -11.43
N TYR A 248 -5.01 1.62 -12.75
CA TYR A 248 -4.17 0.66 -13.50
C TYR A 248 -2.70 1.08 -13.49
N GLY A 249 -2.46 2.41 -13.61
CA GLY A 249 -1.13 2.98 -13.50
C GLY A 249 -0.48 2.65 -12.16
N ALA A 250 -1.18 2.86 -11.05
CA ALA A 250 -0.67 2.57 -9.71
C ALA A 250 -0.35 1.07 -9.51
N MET A 251 -1.17 0.17 -10.05
CA MET A 251 -0.91 -1.27 -10.01
C MET A 251 0.39 -1.63 -10.75
N ILE A 252 0.51 -1.16 -11.99
CA ILE A 252 1.70 -1.41 -12.82
C ILE A 252 2.93 -0.74 -12.20
N GLY A 253 2.79 0.50 -11.72
CA GLY A 253 3.87 1.22 -11.06
C GLY A 253 4.39 0.50 -9.83
N GLY A 254 3.50 -0.07 -9.00
CA GLY A 254 3.87 -0.89 -7.86
C GLY A 254 4.64 -2.15 -8.24
N LEU A 255 4.13 -2.90 -9.22
CA LEU A 255 4.78 -4.12 -9.70
C LEU A 255 6.16 -3.82 -10.32
N VAL A 256 6.23 -2.80 -11.18
CA VAL A 256 7.49 -2.38 -11.83
C VAL A 256 8.51 -1.92 -10.79
N LEU A 257 8.11 -1.12 -9.82
CA LEU A 257 9.00 -0.65 -8.76
C LEU A 257 9.56 -1.81 -7.94
N GLY A 258 8.71 -2.77 -7.53
CA GLY A 258 9.15 -3.94 -6.78
C GLY A 258 10.11 -4.83 -7.57
N ILE A 259 9.87 -5.02 -8.87
CA ILE A 259 10.78 -5.78 -9.75
C ILE A 259 12.13 -5.08 -9.89
N ILE A 260 12.14 -3.76 -10.12
CA ILE A 260 13.38 -2.98 -10.25
C ILE A 260 14.18 -3.03 -8.95
N GLU A 261 13.51 -2.88 -7.82
CA GLU A 261 14.15 -2.95 -6.50
C GLU A 261 14.75 -4.32 -6.24
N ALA A 262 14.04 -5.40 -6.52
CA ALA A 262 14.53 -6.76 -6.33
C ALA A 262 15.70 -7.08 -7.27
N LEU A 263 15.61 -6.70 -8.54
CA LEU A 263 16.71 -6.87 -9.50
C LEU A 263 17.93 -6.03 -9.07
N GLY A 264 17.71 -4.79 -8.66
CA GLY A 264 18.77 -3.93 -8.12
C GLY A 264 19.47 -4.57 -6.93
N ALA A 265 18.71 -5.03 -5.94
CA ALA A 265 19.24 -5.70 -4.75
C ALA A 265 20.02 -6.98 -5.09
N GLY A 266 19.57 -7.73 -6.10
CA GLY A 266 20.18 -8.99 -6.48
C GLY A 266 21.48 -8.87 -7.30
N TYR A 267 21.63 -7.79 -8.08
CA TYR A 267 22.75 -7.65 -9.00
C TYR A 267 23.76 -6.56 -8.62
N ILE A 268 23.41 -5.65 -7.69
CA ILE A 268 24.30 -4.52 -7.38
C ILE A 268 25.63 -4.98 -6.76
N GLY A 269 25.62 -6.02 -5.93
CA GLY A 269 26.83 -6.57 -5.34
C GLY A 269 27.81 -7.05 -6.41
N ASP A 270 27.31 -7.80 -7.40
CA ASP A 270 28.11 -8.34 -8.50
C ASP A 270 28.64 -7.22 -9.41
N LEU A 271 27.79 -6.22 -9.74
CA LEU A 271 28.15 -5.10 -10.61
C LEU A 271 29.20 -4.16 -9.99
N THR A 272 29.21 -4.04 -8.66
CA THR A 272 30.11 -3.11 -7.95
C THR A 272 31.30 -3.79 -7.29
N GLY A 273 31.50 -5.09 -7.54
CA GLY A 273 32.58 -5.86 -6.91
C GLY A 273 32.44 -5.99 -5.39
N GLY A 274 31.18 -5.95 -4.87
CA GLY A 274 30.88 -6.03 -3.44
C GLY A 274 30.90 -4.70 -2.70
N PHE A 275 31.20 -3.58 -3.37
CA PHE A 275 31.25 -2.25 -2.73
C PHE A 275 29.85 -1.77 -2.30
N LEU A 276 28.81 -2.01 -3.11
CA LEU A 276 27.42 -1.72 -2.77
C LEU A 276 26.70 -3.03 -2.43
N GLY A 277 26.21 -3.15 -1.21
CA GLY A 277 25.42 -4.30 -0.76
C GLY A 277 23.91 -4.08 -0.96
N SER A 278 23.12 -5.09 -0.61
CA SER A 278 21.64 -5.05 -0.66
C SER A 278 21.02 -3.93 0.19
N HIS A 279 21.75 -3.32 1.12
CA HIS A 279 21.29 -2.16 1.88
C HIS A 279 21.00 -0.93 1.02
N TYR A 280 21.53 -0.87 -0.20
CA TYR A 280 21.31 0.23 -1.14
C TYR A 280 20.10 0.00 -2.06
N GLN A 281 19.32 -1.06 -1.84
CA GLN A 281 18.15 -1.38 -2.66
C GLN A 281 17.15 -0.21 -2.75
N ASP A 282 16.98 0.54 -1.67
CA ASP A 282 16.03 1.67 -1.60
C ASP A 282 16.41 2.80 -2.57
N ILE A 283 17.71 2.97 -2.85
CA ILE A 283 18.20 3.98 -3.79
C ILE A 283 17.66 3.75 -5.20
N PHE A 284 17.53 2.49 -5.63
CA PHE A 284 16.99 2.18 -6.96
C PHE A 284 15.57 2.67 -7.15
N ALA A 285 14.71 2.50 -6.13
CA ALA A 285 13.34 2.99 -6.17
C ALA A 285 13.29 4.51 -6.41
N PHE A 286 14.13 5.27 -5.68
CA PHE A 286 14.16 6.73 -5.80
C PHE A 286 14.86 7.21 -7.08
N VAL A 287 15.95 6.56 -7.52
CA VAL A 287 16.60 6.88 -8.78
C VAL A 287 15.65 6.66 -9.96
N VAL A 288 14.94 5.54 -9.98
CA VAL A 288 13.95 5.26 -11.03
C VAL A 288 12.82 6.28 -11.00
N LEU A 289 12.34 6.67 -9.81
CA LEU A 289 11.35 7.73 -9.69
C LEU A 289 11.84 9.04 -10.33
N ILE A 290 13.07 9.48 -9.99
CA ILE A 290 13.66 10.71 -10.54
C ILE A 290 13.78 10.61 -12.05
N LEU A 291 14.29 9.49 -12.57
CA LEU A 291 14.44 9.28 -14.01
C LEU A 291 13.08 9.34 -14.72
N VAL A 292 12.07 8.64 -14.19
CA VAL A 292 10.75 8.64 -14.82
C VAL A 292 10.09 10.02 -14.76
N LEU A 293 10.15 10.71 -13.62
CA LEU A 293 9.59 12.07 -13.51
C LEU A 293 10.30 13.07 -14.41
N THR A 294 11.61 12.92 -14.63
CA THR A 294 12.39 13.78 -15.53
C THR A 294 12.05 13.52 -17.00
N LEU A 295 11.88 12.24 -17.38
CA LEU A 295 11.63 11.86 -18.78
C LEU A 295 10.13 11.88 -19.12
N ARG A 296 9.27 11.55 -18.14
CA ARG A 296 7.82 11.42 -18.34
C ARG A 296 7.06 11.86 -17.09
N PRO A 297 6.89 13.19 -16.87
CA PRO A 297 6.33 13.74 -15.64
C PRO A 297 4.88 13.31 -15.35
N SER A 298 4.14 12.83 -16.36
CA SER A 298 2.80 12.26 -16.18
C SER A 298 2.81 10.80 -15.68
N GLY A 299 3.97 10.17 -15.54
CA GLY A 299 4.09 8.73 -15.26
C GLY A 299 3.83 7.83 -16.48
N ILE A 300 3.82 6.51 -16.26
CA ILE A 300 3.69 5.50 -17.34
C ILE A 300 2.31 5.57 -18.00
N MET A 301 1.24 5.67 -17.20
CA MET A 301 -0.16 5.66 -17.65
C MET A 301 -0.94 6.92 -17.24
N GLY A 302 -0.24 8.01 -16.88
CA GLY A 302 -0.89 9.27 -16.56
C GLY A 302 -1.48 9.95 -17.81
N GLU A 303 -2.63 10.57 -17.68
CA GLU A 303 -3.21 11.39 -18.73
C GLU A 303 -2.33 12.62 -18.99
N ARG A 304 -2.03 12.89 -20.26
CA ARG A 304 -1.44 14.19 -20.63
C ARG A 304 -2.50 15.25 -20.38
N VAL A 305 -2.30 16.08 -19.38
CA VAL A 305 -3.06 17.33 -19.26
C VAL A 305 -2.75 18.12 -20.54
N ALA A 306 -3.69 18.16 -21.46
CA ALA A 306 -3.59 19.05 -22.59
C ALA A 306 -3.50 20.47 -22.01
N ASP A 307 -2.40 21.19 -22.28
CA ASP A 307 -2.29 22.60 -21.97
C ASP A 307 -3.47 23.30 -22.66
N ARG A 308 -4.50 23.60 -21.86
CA ARG A 308 -5.54 24.52 -22.28
C ARG A 308 -4.90 25.92 -22.24
N ALA A 309 -4.34 26.30 -23.41
CA ALA A 309 -3.95 27.68 -23.68
C ALA A 309 -5.14 28.62 -23.57
#